data_51c0dc80be67ec8599383590a09b9636
#
_entry.id   51c0dc80be67ec8599383590a09b9636
#
_cell.length_a   1.000
_cell.length_b   1.000
_cell.length_c   1.000
_cell.angle_alpha   90.00
_cell.angle_beta   90.00
_cell.angle_gamma   90.00
#
_symmetry.space_group_name_H-M   'P 1'
#
loop_
_entity.id
_entity.type
_entity.pdbx_description
1 polymer ?
#
loop_
_entity_poly.entity_id
_entity_poly.type
_entity_poly.pdbx_seq_one_letter_code
_entity_poly.pdbx_strand_id
1 'polypeptide(L)'
;MKLRICLCCLLLLALPVSAMAAEVESGGVYCFSQEDFGEDTAVFLRQVPENGTLTLGTRRLRAGDALTEEQLSQLRFTPNRTEEDSGACVGYLPVKNGSLEPEATLTIGIRGKENKVPVAEDSAVETYRNLPTEGVFRAKDPEGEELTFVIVRQPRRGTVTVAEGGFTYTPSKNKVGVDSFTYTATDPQGKVSREATVTVTILKPTNAPSYEDTADTSCRFTAEWMRSTGIFAGETLAGSAYFGPEKQVNRGEFLTMVVKTLSIPVEQQVPAEIRTNLPQWLRPYAAAALRSGLTAGTVWQGDFDPLAPVSTQEAAALLCACLDLEGEDGVKLLTEAAFPMPEEGTLTRETAANLLYKLHQAAKV
;
A
#
# COMPACT_ATOMS: atom_id res chain seq x y z
N MET A 1 49.01 6.31 -17.56
CA MET A 1 47.88 6.10 -16.65
C MET A 1 48.20 6.89 -15.37
N LYS A 2 47.67 8.11 -15.25
CA LYS A 2 48.04 9.03 -14.16
C LYS A 2 46.97 8.95 -13.07
N LEU A 3 47.38 8.38 -11.94
CA LEU A 3 46.59 8.33 -10.71
C LEU A 3 46.41 9.78 -10.19
N ARG A 4 45.19 10.31 -10.25
CA ARG A 4 44.83 11.53 -9.57
C ARG A 4 44.38 11.19 -8.14
N ILE A 5 45.33 11.19 -7.22
CA ILE A 5 45.05 11.14 -5.79
C ILE A 5 44.41 12.47 -5.41
N CYS A 6 43.18 12.44 -4.94
CA CYS A 6 42.46 13.59 -4.44
C CYS A 6 43.13 14.04 -3.12
N LEU A 7 43.73 15.25 -3.14
CA LEU A 7 44.55 15.84 -2.07
C LEU A 7 43.73 16.39 -0.88
N CYS A 8 42.49 15.97 -0.71
CA CYS A 8 41.61 16.43 0.40
C CYS A 8 41.68 15.58 1.68
N CYS A 9 42.39 14.45 1.67
CA CYS A 9 42.43 13.56 2.86
C CYS A 9 43.72 13.69 3.71
N LEU A 10 44.57 14.68 3.50
CA LEU A 10 45.88 14.76 4.20
C LEU A 10 46.01 15.95 5.16
N LEU A 11 44.93 16.56 5.60
CA LEU A 11 44.95 17.64 6.61
C LEU A 11 44.24 17.29 7.92
N LEU A 12 44.05 15.99 8.20
CA LEU A 12 43.38 15.46 9.42
C LEU A 12 44.38 15.05 10.52
N LEU A 13 45.58 15.56 10.52
CA LEU A 13 46.61 15.24 11.54
C LEU A 13 47.13 16.51 12.24
N ALA A 14 46.27 17.18 12.97
CA ALA A 14 46.64 18.04 14.12
C ALA A 14 45.44 18.87 14.61
N LEU A 15 44.47 18.27 15.27
CA LEU A 15 43.57 18.99 16.15
C LEU A 15 43.55 18.28 17.51
N PRO A 16 43.55 19.04 18.63
CA PRO A 16 43.57 18.45 19.95
C PRO A 16 42.26 17.71 20.23
N VAL A 17 42.41 16.58 20.89
CA VAL A 17 41.37 15.77 21.49
C VAL A 17 40.45 16.67 22.32
N SER A 18 39.20 16.83 21.89
CA SER A 18 38.04 16.99 22.76
C SER A 18 36.78 17.29 21.96
N ALA A 19 36.02 16.30 21.67
CA ALA A 19 34.55 16.29 21.74
C ALA A 19 34.15 14.88 21.38
N MET A 20 33.36 14.25 22.19
CA MET A 20 32.73 12.98 21.83
C MET A 20 32.05 13.21 20.49
N ALA A 21 32.56 12.55 19.46
CA ALA A 21 31.96 12.63 18.14
C ALA A 21 30.49 12.16 18.27
N ALA A 22 29.57 13.03 17.96
CA ALA A 22 28.19 12.65 17.76
C ALA A 22 28.16 11.52 16.73
N GLU A 23 27.48 10.42 17.03
CA GLU A 23 27.39 9.27 16.12
C GLU A 23 25.96 8.99 15.74
N VAL A 24 25.73 8.60 14.49
CA VAL A 24 24.45 8.17 13.96
C VAL A 24 24.63 6.96 13.06
N GLU A 25 23.69 6.01 13.10
CA GLU A 25 23.69 4.92 12.13
C GLU A 25 23.28 5.42 10.74
N SER A 26 23.83 4.81 9.72
CA SER A 26 23.45 5.01 8.32
C SER A 26 21.94 4.83 8.15
N GLY A 27 21.26 5.84 7.59
CA GLY A 27 19.80 5.88 7.47
C GLY A 27 19.04 6.21 8.76
N GLY A 28 19.73 6.42 9.89
CA GLY A 28 19.15 6.91 11.14
C GLY A 28 18.93 8.43 11.13
N VAL A 29 18.54 8.99 12.28
CA VAL A 29 18.36 10.44 12.43
C VAL A 29 19.16 10.91 13.63
N TYR A 30 20.10 11.83 13.42
CA TYR A 30 20.77 12.54 14.51
C TYR A 30 19.92 13.74 14.92
N CYS A 31 19.61 13.80 16.21
CA CYS A 31 18.88 14.92 16.81
C CYS A 31 19.87 15.83 17.52
N PHE A 32 20.00 17.05 17.07
CA PHE A 32 20.88 18.02 17.71
C PHE A 32 20.29 18.52 19.04
N SER A 33 21.21 18.92 19.93
CA SER A 33 20.93 19.66 21.15
C SER A 33 21.59 21.04 21.10
N GLN A 34 21.23 21.91 22.02
CA GLN A 34 21.93 23.20 22.16
C GLN A 34 23.41 23.02 22.51
N GLU A 35 23.74 22.00 23.28
CA GLU A 35 25.10 21.69 23.71
C GLU A 35 26.06 21.45 22.53
N ASP A 36 25.53 20.91 21.41
CA ASP A 36 26.31 20.66 20.19
C ASP A 36 26.89 21.96 19.58
N PHE A 37 26.21 23.10 19.81
CA PHE A 37 26.59 24.41 19.27
C PHE A 37 27.13 25.37 20.34
N GLY A 38 27.09 24.98 21.61
CA GLY A 38 27.41 25.83 22.76
C GLY A 38 26.19 26.56 23.32
N GLU A 39 26.23 26.87 24.61
CA GLU A 39 25.12 27.52 25.31
C GLU A 39 24.88 28.94 24.80
N ASP A 40 23.61 29.39 24.85
CA ASP A 40 23.18 30.75 24.49
C ASP A 40 23.62 31.20 23.07
N THR A 41 23.59 30.27 22.11
CA THR A 41 24.19 30.52 20.78
C THR A 41 23.12 30.34 19.69
N ALA A 42 22.88 31.41 18.91
CA ALA A 42 22.28 31.26 17.59
C ALA A 42 23.37 30.93 16.57
N VAL A 43 23.04 30.34 15.43
CA VAL A 43 24.03 29.95 14.42
C VAL A 43 23.64 30.41 13.02
N PHE A 44 24.67 30.73 12.23
CA PHE A 44 24.54 30.98 10.81
C PHE A 44 25.29 29.90 10.04
N LEU A 45 24.54 29.08 9.28
CA LEU A 45 25.11 27.91 8.57
C LEU A 45 26.02 28.36 7.43
N ARG A 46 27.26 27.89 7.42
CA ARG A 46 28.26 28.13 6.37
C ARG A 46 28.37 26.93 5.43
N GLN A 47 28.27 25.76 5.98
CA GLN A 47 28.34 24.49 5.24
C GLN A 47 27.32 23.52 5.79
N VAL A 48 26.61 22.86 4.91
CA VAL A 48 25.73 21.69 5.24
C VAL A 48 26.37 20.41 4.74
N PRO A 49 26.10 19.27 5.38
CA PRO A 49 26.67 17.99 4.94
C PRO A 49 26.25 17.62 3.52
N GLU A 50 27.19 17.14 2.72
CA GLU A 50 26.93 16.62 1.35
C GLU A 50 26.39 15.19 1.36
N ASN A 51 26.74 14.40 2.40
CA ASN A 51 26.38 12.99 2.55
C ASN A 51 25.13 12.77 3.43
N GLY A 52 24.22 13.72 3.43
CA GLY A 52 22.97 13.66 4.15
C GLY A 52 22.12 14.92 4.01
N THR A 53 21.04 14.95 4.74
CA THR A 53 20.09 16.08 4.72
C THR A 53 19.93 16.67 6.11
N LEU A 54 20.14 17.99 6.21
CA LEU A 54 19.90 18.77 7.42
C LEU A 54 18.51 19.42 7.32
N THR A 55 17.66 19.22 8.33
CA THR A 55 16.28 19.70 8.32
C THR A 55 15.88 20.38 9.63
N LEU A 56 14.95 21.34 9.51
CA LEU A 56 14.22 21.94 10.63
C LEU A 56 12.72 21.70 10.38
N GLY A 57 12.13 20.75 11.11
CA GLY A 57 10.82 20.23 10.76
C GLY A 57 10.83 19.61 9.36
N THR A 58 9.96 20.09 8.46
CA THR A 58 9.90 19.65 7.05
C THR A 58 10.81 20.46 6.12
N ARG A 59 11.39 21.58 6.59
CA ARG A 59 12.24 22.46 5.79
C ARG A 59 13.66 21.92 5.70
N ARG A 60 14.16 21.67 4.48
CA ARG A 60 15.57 21.37 4.22
C ARG A 60 16.40 22.65 4.33
N LEU A 61 17.48 22.60 5.09
CA LEU A 61 18.41 23.71 5.32
C LEU A 61 19.53 23.75 4.27
N ARG A 62 20.08 24.94 4.09
CA ARG A 62 21.17 25.22 3.14
C ARG A 62 22.21 26.14 3.81
N ALA A 63 23.38 26.21 3.21
CA ALA A 63 24.36 27.25 3.57
C ALA A 63 23.72 28.65 3.39
N GLY A 64 23.89 29.52 4.38
CA GLY A 64 23.26 30.82 4.46
C GLY A 64 22.04 30.91 5.35
N ASP A 65 21.47 29.77 5.81
CA ASP A 65 20.35 29.79 6.76
C ASP A 65 20.84 30.20 8.17
N ALA A 66 20.02 31.01 8.84
CA ALA A 66 20.20 31.37 10.24
C ALA A 66 19.23 30.61 11.12
N LEU A 67 19.69 30.13 12.26
CA LEU A 67 18.93 29.38 13.23
C LEU A 67 18.99 30.04 14.61
N THR A 68 17.84 30.20 15.24
CA THR A 68 17.79 30.69 16.64
C THR A 68 18.17 29.56 17.59
N GLU A 69 18.50 29.89 18.80
CA GLU A 69 18.81 28.96 19.87
C GLU A 69 17.69 27.90 20.06
N GLU A 70 16.43 28.32 20.07
CA GLU A 70 15.26 27.41 20.20
C GLU A 70 15.15 26.43 19.03
N GLN A 71 15.57 26.81 17.83
CA GLN A 71 15.51 25.99 16.63
C GLN A 71 16.59 24.90 16.60
N LEU A 72 17.70 25.09 17.31
CA LEU A 72 18.81 24.13 17.31
C LEU A 72 18.40 22.76 17.88
N SER A 73 17.55 22.73 18.91
CA SER A 73 17.02 21.49 19.49
C SER A 73 16.05 20.74 18.56
N GLN A 74 15.50 21.43 17.55
CA GLN A 74 14.60 20.87 16.56
C GLN A 74 15.33 20.44 15.28
N LEU A 75 16.63 20.72 15.19
CA LEU A 75 17.45 20.38 14.04
C LEU A 75 17.63 18.86 13.96
N ARG A 76 17.59 18.34 12.74
CA ARG A 76 17.75 16.90 12.46
C ARG A 76 18.70 16.72 11.30
N PHE A 77 19.59 15.77 11.41
CA PHE A 77 20.44 15.31 10.32
C PHE A 77 20.13 13.87 10.00
N THR A 78 19.84 13.59 8.74
CA THR A 78 19.62 12.24 8.23
C THR A 78 20.73 11.96 7.22
N PRO A 79 21.69 11.06 7.54
CA PRO A 79 22.74 10.67 6.61
C PRO A 79 22.18 9.89 5.42
N ASN A 80 22.82 10.03 4.28
CA ASN A 80 22.61 9.09 3.18
C ASN A 80 23.01 7.69 3.64
N ARG A 81 22.33 6.67 3.10
CA ARG A 81 22.71 5.29 3.43
C ARG A 81 24.07 4.94 2.87
N THR A 82 24.87 4.26 3.67
CA THR A 82 26.23 3.79 3.33
C THR A 82 26.53 2.52 4.09
N GLU A 83 27.30 1.61 3.49
CA GLU A 83 27.80 0.41 4.14
C GLU A 83 29.11 0.67 4.90
N GLU A 84 29.81 1.75 4.57
CA GLU A 84 31.10 2.13 5.17
C GLU A 84 30.92 3.24 6.21
N ASP A 85 31.74 3.21 7.25
CA ASP A 85 31.83 4.29 8.21
C ASP A 85 32.33 5.55 7.52
N SER A 86 31.68 6.68 7.83
CA SER A 86 32.01 7.98 7.26
C SER A 86 31.76 9.11 8.26
N GLY A 87 31.93 10.35 7.83
CA GLY A 87 31.66 11.52 8.68
C GLY A 87 30.96 12.61 7.91
N ALA A 88 30.14 13.36 8.61
CA ALA A 88 29.45 14.55 8.12
C ALA A 88 29.90 15.77 8.89
N CYS A 89 30.02 16.91 8.19
CA CYS A 89 30.46 18.17 8.78
C CYS A 89 29.39 19.24 8.60
N VAL A 90 29.07 19.94 9.68
CA VAL A 90 28.24 21.14 9.71
C VAL A 90 29.15 22.33 10.05
N GLY A 91 29.43 23.21 9.08
CA GLY A 91 30.17 24.46 9.31
C GLY A 91 29.22 25.59 9.67
N TYR A 92 29.53 26.34 10.70
CA TYR A 92 28.67 27.43 11.17
C TYR A 92 29.45 28.58 11.84
N LEU A 93 28.84 29.75 11.84
CA LEU A 93 29.27 30.89 12.61
C LEU A 93 28.37 31.02 13.85
N PRO A 94 28.91 30.85 15.06
CA PRO A 94 28.16 31.14 16.28
C PRO A 94 27.84 32.63 16.39
N VAL A 95 26.65 32.95 16.91
CA VAL A 95 26.24 34.34 17.19
C VAL A 95 26.02 34.48 18.68
N LYS A 96 26.91 35.19 19.38
CA LYS A 96 26.80 35.44 20.83
C LYS A 96 26.64 36.93 21.07
N ASN A 97 25.66 37.31 21.88
CA ASN A 97 25.39 38.70 22.23
C ASN A 97 25.29 39.64 21.00
N GLY A 98 24.76 39.14 19.87
CA GLY A 98 24.61 39.88 18.62
C GLY A 98 25.90 40.00 17.78
N SER A 99 27.00 39.37 18.19
CA SER A 99 28.27 39.36 17.46
C SER A 99 28.56 38.00 16.85
N LEU A 100 29.10 37.98 15.63
CA LEU A 100 29.58 36.76 14.98
C LEU A 100 30.92 36.34 15.60
N GLU A 101 30.98 35.08 16.00
CA GLU A 101 32.21 34.44 16.48
C GLU A 101 32.95 33.74 15.33
N PRO A 102 34.21 33.32 15.53
CA PRO A 102 34.95 32.55 14.54
C PRO A 102 34.19 31.31 14.09
N GLU A 103 34.41 30.94 12.81
CA GLU A 103 33.79 29.74 12.22
C GLU A 103 34.12 28.46 13.01
N ALA A 104 33.09 27.70 13.31
CA ALA A 104 33.19 26.43 13.99
C ALA A 104 32.66 25.28 13.09
N THR A 105 33.10 24.08 13.37
CA THR A 105 32.67 22.87 12.65
C THR A 105 32.28 21.82 13.64
N LEU A 106 31.05 21.26 13.46
CA LEU A 106 30.58 20.08 14.15
C LEU A 106 30.74 18.89 13.24
N THR A 107 31.40 17.83 13.74
CA THR A 107 31.58 16.57 13.01
C THR A 107 30.69 15.51 13.61
N ILE A 108 29.93 14.79 12.75
CA ILE A 108 29.04 13.69 13.11
C ILE A 108 29.62 12.41 12.49
N GLY A 109 29.94 11.42 13.30
CA GLY A 109 30.32 10.09 12.82
C GLY A 109 29.08 9.38 12.27
N ILE A 110 29.20 8.79 11.08
CA ILE A 110 28.16 7.95 10.47
C ILE A 110 28.68 6.52 10.50
N ARG A 111 28.01 5.66 11.24
CA ARG A 111 28.28 4.21 11.20
C ARG A 111 27.62 3.60 9.98
N GLY A 112 28.42 2.96 9.15
CA GLY A 112 27.94 2.16 8.04
C GLY A 112 27.01 1.05 8.53
N LYS A 113 26.01 0.74 7.73
CA LYS A 113 25.11 -0.38 7.98
C LYS A 113 25.07 -1.24 6.74
N GLU A 114 25.34 -2.55 6.93
CA GLU A 114 25.26 -3.50 5.84
C GLU A 114 23.84 -3.46 5.22
N ASN A 115 23.79 -3.17 3.94
CA ASN A 115 22.57 -3.28 3.15
C ASN A 115 22.32 -4.75 2.83
N LYS A 116 21.09 -5.24 2.96
CA LYS A 116 20.71 -6.60 2.61
C LYS A 116 19.99 -6.65 1.28
N VAL A 117 20.04 -7.80 0.65
CA VAL A 117 19.36 -8.03 -0.63
C VAL A 117 17.85 -8.08 -0.39
N PRO A 118 17.03 -7.37 -1.18
CA PRO A 118 15.57 -7.50 -1.13
C PRO A 118 15.10 -8.94 -1.37
N VAL A 119 13.96 -9.29 -0.79
CA VAL A 119 13.34 -10.60 -0.94
C VAL A 119 12.08 -10.44 -1.79
N ALA A 120 12.09 -11.02 -3.00
CA ALA A 120 10.91 -11.12 -3.86
C ALA A 120 10.25 -12.49 -3.68
N GLU A 121 8.92 -12.52 -3.68
CA GLU A 121 8.11 -13.70 -3.40
C GLU A 121 7.25 -14.07 -4.61
N ASP A 122 7.04 -15.36 -4.82
CA ASP A 122 6.12 -15.86 -5.83
C ASP A 122 4.69 -15.43 -5.51
N SER A 123 3.91 -15.16 -6.55
CA SER A 123 2.51 -14.80 -6.42
C SER A 123 1.66 -15.37 -7.56
N ALA A 124 0.34 -15.28 -7.41
CA ALA A 124 -0.59 -15.71 -8.43
C ALA A 124 -1.72 -14.70 -8.60
N VAL A 125 -2.16 -14.53 -9.85
CA VAL A 125 -3.33 -13.74 -10.20
C VAL A 125 -4.22 -14.51 -11.17
N GLU A 126 -5.50 -14.18 -11.18
CA GLU A 126 -6.47 -14.76 -12.11
C GLU A 126 -7.03 -13.69 -13.03
N THR A 127 -7.35 -14.07 -14.25
CA THR A 127 -8.10 -13.23 -15.18
C THR A 127 -8.96 -14.09 -16.09
N TYR A 128 -9.80 -13.44 -16.88
CA TYR A 128 -10.58 -14.11 -17.92
C TYR A 128 -9.97 -13.87 -19.31
N ARG A 129 -10.30 -14.74 -20.24
CA ARG A 129 -9.91 -14.64 -21.65
C ARG A 129 -10.23 -13.24 -22.20
N ASN A 130 -9.24 -12.59 -22.80
CA ASN A 130 -9.31 -11.24 -23.39
C ASN A 130 -9.54 -10.11 -22.36
N LEU A 131 -9.35 -10.36 -21.07
CA LEU A 131 -9.57 -9.39 -20.03
C LEU A 131 -8.25 -9.06 -19.31
N PRO A 132 -7.77 -7.82 -19.32
CA PRO A 132 -6.62 -7.41 -18.52
C PRO A 132 -6.88 -7.58 -17.02
N THR A 133 -5.82 -7.81 -16.27
CA THR A 133 -5.87 -7.82 -14.79
C THR A 133 -4.66 -7.09 -14.24
N GLU A 134 -4.84 -6.48 -13.09
CA GLU A 134 -3.78 -5.84 -12.34
C GLU A 134 -3.31 -6.72 -11.19
N GLY A 135 -2.08 -6.53 -10.77
CA GLY A 135 -1.52 -7.20 -9.62
C GLY A 135 -0.41 -6.36 -8.99
N VAL A 136 -0.05 -6.70 -7.76
CA VAL A 136 1.05 -6.07 -7.03
C VAL A 136 2.22 -7.04 -6.95
N PHE A 137 3.43 -6.51 -7.01
CA PHE A 137 4.63 -7.30 -6.73
C PHE A 137 4.73 -7.56 -5.23
N ARG A 138 5.05 -8.80 -4.87
CA ARG A 138 5.30 -9.18 -3.47
C ARG A 138 6.80 -9.19 -3.23
N ALA A 139 7.30 -8.12 -2.63
CA ALA A 139 8.69 -8.04 -2.23
C ALA A 139 8.83 -7.20 -0.97
N LYS A 140 9.88 -7.48 -0.20
CA LYS A 140 10.24 -6.72 1.00
C LYS A 140 11.73 -6.44 1.00
N ASP A 141 12.05 -5.22 1.35
CA ASP A 141 13.40 -4.85 1.72
C ASP A 141 13.61 -5.06 3.23
N PRO A 142 14.70 -5.73 3.69
CA PRO A 142 14.95 -5.93 5.11
C PRO A 142 15.18 -4.63 5.88
N GLU A 143 15.62 -3.57 5.21
CA GLU A 143 15.82 -2.23 5.75
C GLU A 143 14.56 -1.36 5.60
N GLY A 144 13.51 -1.87 4.92
CA GLY A 144 12.23 -1.18 4.72
C GLY A 144 12.26 -0.10 3.62
N GLU A 145 13.18 -0.22 2.66
CA GLU A 145 13.34 0.73 1.57
C GLU A 145 12.33 0.52 0.45
N GLU A 146 12.12 1.57 -0.33
CA GLU A 146 11.26 1.53 -1.50
C GLU A 146 11.94 0.75 -2.63
N LEU A 147 11.21 -0.21 -3.22
CA LEU A 147 11.74 -1.12 -4.22
C LEU A 147 11.30 -0.73 -5.64
N THR A 148 12.19 -0.90 -6.58
CA THR A 148 11.89 -0.84 -8.02
C THR A 148 11.80 -2.24 -8.61
N PHE A 149 10.93 -2.44 -9.62
CA PHE A 149 10.64 -3.76 -10.18
C PHE A 149 10.97 -3.84 -11.65
N VAL A 150 11.56 -4.97 -12.06
CA VAL A 150 11.90 -5.25 -13.47
C VAL A 150 11.40 -6.62 -13.88
N ILE A 151 10.73 -6.71 -15.03
CA ILE A 151 10.32 -7.99 -15.60
C ILE A 151 11.52 -8.65 -16.27
N VAL A 152 11.91 -9.82 -15.79
CA VAL A 152 13.04 -10.60 -16.30
C VAL A 152 12.60 -11.50 -17.46
N ARG A 153 11.49 -12.21 -17.31
CA ARG A 153 10.91 -13.03 -18.37
C ARG A 153 9.47 -12.62 -18.65
N GLN A 154 9.20 -12.35 -19.92
CA GLN A 154 7.85 -12.04 -20.39
C GLN A 154 6.96 -13.30 -20.45
N PRO A 155 5.65 -13.16 -20.24
CA PRO A 155 4.71 -14.27 -20.34
C PRO A 155 4.56 -14.72 -21.82
N ARG A 156 4.06 -15.95 -22.03
CA ARG A 156 3.90 -16.55 -23.36
C ARG A 156 2.48 -16.39 -23.95
N ARG A 157 1.49 -16.15 -23.08
CA ARG A 157 0.07 -16.08 -23.45
C ARG A 157 -0.50 -14.68 -23.33
N GLY A 158 0.33 -13.70 -23.01
CA GLY A 158 -0.05 -12.31 -22.80
C GLY A 158 1.16 -11.38 -22.83
N THR A 159 0.93 -10.17 -22.39
CA THR A 159 1.97 -9.15 -22.14
C THR A 159 1.82 -8.65 -20.72
N VAL A 160 2.94 -8.23 -20.12
CA VAL A 160 2.96 -7.58 -18.80
C VAL A 160 3.65 -6.24 -18.90
N THR A 161 3.06 -5.23 -18.28
CA THR A 161 3.65 -3.88 -18.11
C THR A 161 3.74 -3.54 -16.65
N VAL A 162 4.84 -2.90 -16.25
CA VAL A 162 5.03 -2.41 -14.88
C VAL A 162 4.35 -1.06 -14.74
N ALA A 163 3.60 -0.87 -13.66
CA ALA A 163 3.02 0.40 -13.23
C ALA A 163 3.41 0.65 -11.77
N GLU A 164 3.16 1.84 -11.22
CA GLU A 164 3.52 2.24 -9.87
C GLU A 164 3.24 1.15 -8.82
N GLY A 165 4.30 0.47 -8.34
CA GLY A 165 4.22 -0.60 -7.33
C GLY A 165 3.58 -1.92 -7.78
N GLY A 166 3.10 -2.02 -9.03
CA GLY A 166 2.37 -3.17 -9.53
C GLY A 166 2.61 -3.46 -11.01
N PHE A 167 1.74 -4.29 -11.56
CA PHE A 167 1.78 -4.66 -12.99
C PHE A 167 0.37 -4.81 -13.56
N THR A 168 0.25 -4.60 -14.86
CA THR A 168 -0.93 -4.97 -15.63
C THR A 168 -0.57 -6.12 -16.58
N TYR A 169 -1.28 -7.24 -16.44
CA TYR A 169 -1.19 -8.37 -17.35
C TYR A 169 -2.35 -8.33 -18.36
N THR A 170 -2.05 -8.39 -19.64
CA THR A 170 -3.05 -8.42 -20.72
C THR A 170 -2.95 -9.75 -21.48
N PRO A 171 -3.95 -10.63 -21.39
CA PRO A 171 -3.97 -11.87 -22.16
C PRO A 171 -3.97 -11.63 -23.66
N SER A 172 -3.19 -12.41 -24.42
CA SER A 172 -3.29 -12.44 -25.87
C SER A 172 -4.67 -12.96 -26.32
N LYS A 173 -5.12 -12.49 -27.47
CA LYS A 173 -6.46 -12.78 -27.99
C LYS A 173 -6.80 -14.27 -27.93
N ASN A 174 -7.90 -14.58 -27.28
CA ASN A 174 -8.48 -15.92 -27.13
C ASN A 174 -7.63 -16.97 -26.39
N LYS A 175 -6.55 -16.57 -25.70
CA LYS A 175 -5.77 -17.48 -24.86
C LYS A 175 -6.50 -17.80 -23.55
N VAL A 176 -6.33 -19.04 -23.10
CA VAL A 176 -6.79 -19.55 -21.79
C VAL A 176 -5.73 -20.49 -21.21
N GLY A 177 -5.85 -20.81 -19.94
CA GLY A 177 -4.94 -21.70 -19.20
C GLY A 177 -3.87 -20.92 -18.44
N VAL A 178 -2.86 -21.62 -17.95
CA VAL A 178 -1.83 -21.03 -17.10
C VAL A 178 -0.74 -20.38 -17.95
N ASP A 179 -0.32 -19.19 -17.53
CA ASP A 179 0.85 -18.45 -18.02
C ASP A 179 1.71 -18.04 -16.82
N SER A 180 2.89 -17.51 -17.07
CA SER A 180 3.75 -16.98 -16.01
C SER A 180 4.77 -16.00 -16.57
N PHE A 181 5.21 -15.10 -15.71
CA PHE A 181 6.36 -14.21 -15.94
C PHE A 181 7.20 -14.13 -14.67
N THR A 182 8.45 -13.66 -14.79
CA THR A 182 9.33 -13.49 -13.62
C THR A 182 9.75 -12.04 -13.49
N TYR A 183 10.02 -11.65 -12.26
CA TYR A 183 10.47 -10.30 -11.92
C TYR A 183 11.56 -10.32 -10.84
N THR A 184 12.27 -9.20 -10.74
CA THR A 184 13.20 -8.91 -9.64
C THR A 184 12.81 -7.58 -9.00
N ALA A 185 13.16 -7.45 -7.73
CA ALA A 185 13.08 -6.22 -6.95
C ALA A 185 14.49 -5.68 -6.71
N THR A 186 14.68 -4.38 -6.84
CA THR A 186 15.97 -3.69 -6.65
C THR A 186 15.79 -2.58 -5.63
N ASP A 187 16.67 -2.51 -4.64
CA ASP A 187 16.73 -1.45 -3.65
C ASP A 187 17.40 -0.16 -4.21
N PRO A 188 17.35 0.96 -3.49
CA PRO A 188 17.98 2.21 -3.92
C PRO A 188 19.51 2.14 -4.03
N GLN A 189 20.18 1.17 -3.38
CA GLN A 189 21.62 0.95 -3.45
C GLN A 189 22.03 0.03 -4.60
N GLY A 190 21.05 -0.55 -5.32
CA GLY A 190 21.28 -1.36 -6.50
C GLY A 190 21.42 -2.86 -6.22
N LYS A 191 21.14 -3.36 -4.98
CA LYS A 191 21.08 -4.81 -4.74
C LYS A 191 19.78 -5.38 -5.30
N VAL A 192 19.90 -6.51 -5.99
CA VAL A 192 18.81 -7.13 -6.74
C VAL A 192 18.40 -8.44 -6.08
N SER A 193 17.11 -8.65 -5.88
CA SER A 193 16.54 -9.89 -5.36
C SER A 193 16.79 -11.08 -6.29
N ARG A 194 16.54 -12.29 -5.80
CA ARG A 194 16.31 -13.45 -6.67
C ARG A 194 15.08 -13.24 -7.53
N GLU A 195 15.04 -13.91 -8.68
CA GLU A 195 13.82 -13.93 -9.50
C GLU A 195 12.66 -14.57 -8.73
N ALA A 196 11.51 -13.92 -8.78
CA ALA A 196 10.25 -14.45 -8.31
C ALA A 196 9.28 -14.62 -9.47
N THR A 197 8.36 -15.58 -9.35
CA THR A 197 7.42 -15.95 -10.41
C THR A 197 6.01 -15.44 -10.09
N VAL A 198 5.38 -14.77 -11.05
CA VAL A 198 3.95 -14.53 -11.02
C VAL A 198 3.26 -15.52 -11.94
N THR A 199 2.40 -16.36 -11.36
CA THR A 199 1.55 -17.31 -12.10
C THR A 199 0.24 -16.63 -12.46
N VAL A 200 -0.15 -16.69 -13.73
CA VAL A 200 -1.40 -16.10 -14.22
C VAL A 200 -2.33 -17.22 -14.70
N THR A 201 -3.50 -17.35 -14.08
CA THR A 201 -4.54 -18.27 -14.54
C THR A 201 -5.56 -17.55 -15.39
N ILE A 202 -5.57 -17.85 -16.70
CA ILE A 202 -6.52 -17.25 -17.64
C ILE A 202 -7.72 -18.18 -17.78
N LEU A 203 -8.83 -17.80 -17.18
CA LEU A 203 -10.07 -18.56 -17.14
C LEU A 203 -10.86 -18.37 -18.45
N LYS A 204 -11.64 -19.39 -18.81
CA LYS A 204 -12.65 -19.27 -19.86
C LYS A 204 -13.92 -18.69 -19.21
N PRO A 205 -14.42 -17.52 -19.68
CA PRO A 205 -15.69 -17.01 -19.17
C PRO A 205 -16.82 -18.01 -19.47
N THR A 206 -17.88 -17.97 -18.67
CA THR A 206 -19.12 -18.72 -18.95
C THR A 206 -19.65 -18.30 -20.33
N ASN A 207 -20.48 -19.13 -20.97
CA ASN A 207 -20.98 -18.92 -22.34
C ASN A 207 -21.90 -17.66 -22.50
N ALA A 208 -22.04 -16.84 -21.50
CA ALA A 208 -22.78 -15.58 -21.57
C ALA A 208 -21.97 -14.49 -22.29
N PRO A 209 -22.62 -13.57 -23.00
CA PRO A 209 -21.96 -12.41 -23.61
C PRO A 209 -21.33 -11.54 -22.51
N SER A 210 -20.22 -10.85 -22.83
CA SER A 210 -19.63 -9.86 -21.93
C SER A 210 -20.63 -8.75 -21.64
N TYR A 211 -20.49 -8.08 -20.49
CA TYR A 211 -21.29 -6.91 -20.22
C TYR A 211 -20.91 -5.76 -21.13
N GLU A 212 -21.91 -5.06 -21.69
CA GLU A 212 -21.71 -3.94 -22.62
C GLU A 212 -21.23 -2.66 -21.91
N ASP A 213 -21.53 -2.54 -20.62
CA ASP A 213 -21.35 -1.33 -19.81
C ASP A 213 -20.19 -1.38 -18.83
N THR A 214 -19.28 -2.37 -18.95
CA THR A 214 -18.13 -2.50 -18.03
C THR A 214 -16.78 -2.24 -18.70
N ALA A 215 -16.74 -1.89 -19.99
CA ALA A 215 -15.50 -1.83 -20.77
C ALA A 215 -14.45 -0.87 -20.18
N ASP A 216 -14.89 0.28 -19.69
CA ASP A 216 -14.05 1.36 -19.18
C ASP A 216 -14.17 1.55 -17.66
N THR A 217 -14.61 0.50 -16.93
CA THR A 217 -14.80 0.51 -15.49
C THR A 217 -13.76 -0.33 -14.76
N SER A 218 -13.48 -0.01 -13.51
CA SER A 218 -12.59 -0.79 -12.65
C SER A 218 -13.15 -2.17 -12.31
N CYS A 219 -14.47 -2.36 -12.43
CA CYS A 219 -15.13 -3.63 -12.12
C CYS A 219 -15.26 -4.59 -13.31
N ARG A 220 -14.66 -4.29 -14.46
CA ARG A 220 -14.78 -5.15 -15.65
C ARG A 220 -14.45 -6.62 -15.37
N PHE A 221 -13.39 -6.88 -14.63
CA PHE A 221 -13.01 -8.23 -14.22
C PHE A 221 -13.94 -8.77 -13.14
N THR A 222 -14.21 -8.00 -12.10
CA THR A 222 -14.97 -8.44 -10.94
C THR A 222 -16.44 -8.66 -11.27
N ALA A 223 -17.00 -7.94 -12.22
CA ALA A 223 -18.35 -8.19 -12.76
C ALA A 223 -18.44 -9.54 -13.46
N GLU A 224 -17.47 -9.90 -14.30
CA GLU A 224 -17.40 -11.23 -14.93
C GLU A 224 -17.19 -12.35 -13.90
N TRP A 225 -16.36 -12.10 -12.89
CA TRP A 225 -16.16 -13.01 -11.78
C TRP A 225 -17.47 -13.25 -11.02
N MET A 226 -18.22 -12.22 -10.65
CA MET A 226 -19.50 -12.34 -9.96
C MET A 226 -20.51 -13.17 -10.76
N ARG A 227 -20.56 -12.97 -12.09
CA ARG A 227 -21.42 -13.76 -12.97
C ARG A 227 -21.00 -15.23 -13.04
N SER A 228 -19.70 -15.47 -13.23
CA SER A 228 -19.14 -16.81 -13.39
C SER A 228 -19.31 -17.67 -12.13
N THR A 229 -19.27 -17.03 -10.95
CA THR A 229 -19.46 -17.68 -9.64
C THR A 229 -20.92 -17.72 -9.19
N GLY A 230 -21.84 -17.11 -9.96
CA GLY A 230 -23.26 -17.07 -9.62
C GLY A 230 -23.62 -16.12 -8.47
N ILE A 231 -22.71 -15.23 -8.11
CA ILE A 231 -22.96 -14.21 -7.07
C ILE A 231 -23.98 -13.20 -7.58
N PHE A 232 -23.74 -12.64 -8.78
CA PHE A 232 -24.64 -11.68 -9.43
C PHE A 232 -24.53 -11.81 -10.95
N ALA A 233 -25.67 -11.83 -11.64
CA ALA A 233 -25.72 -12.07 -13.10
C ALA A 233 -25.94 -10.81 -13.93
N GLY A 234 -26.24 -9.67 -13.31
CA GLY A 234 -26.63 -8.45 -14.03
C GLY A 234 -28.04 -8.54 -14.62
N GLU A 235 -28.29 -7.72 -15.63
CA GLU A 235 -29.56 -7.62 -16.33
C GLU A 235 -29.37 -7.98 -17.82
N THR A 236 -30.39 -8.56 -18.44
CA THR A 236 -30.39 -8.80 -19.89
C THR A 236 -31.46 -7.92 -20.55
N LEU A 237 -31.02 -7.05 -21.46
CA LEU A 237 -31.91 -6.15 -22.21
C LEU A 237 -31.67 -6.38 -23.71
N ALA A 238 -32.73 -6.68 -24.45
CA ALA A 238 -32.67 -6.90 -25.90
C ALA A 238 -31.56 -7.89 -26.35
N GLY A 239 -31.21 -8.87 -25.53
CA GLY A 239 -30.20 -9.88 -25.84
C GLY A 239 -28.77 -9.53 -25.41
N SER A 240 -28.53 -8.30 -24.96
CA SER A 240 -27.26 -7.86 -24.40
C SER A 240 -27.26 -7.88 -22.86
N ALA A 241 -26.11 -8.15 -22.27
CA ALA A 241 -25.92 -8.18 -20.82
C ALA A 241 -25.39 -6.86 -20.30
N TYR A 242 -25.95 -6.41 -19.18
CA TYR A 242 -25.59 -5.17 -18.50
C TYR A 242 -25.35 -5.44 -17.02
N PHE A 243 -24.26 -4.89 -16.49
CA PHE A 243 -23.92 -4.98 -15.07
C PHE A 243 -24.54 -3.85 -14.26
N GLY A 244 -24.59 -2.65 -14.84
CA GLY A 244 -25.02 -1.43 -14.20
C GLY A 244 -24.04 -0.92 -13.15
N PRO A 245 -22.77 -0.62 -13.48
CA PRO A 245 -21.72 -0.26 -12.52
C PRO A 245 -22.13 0.84 -11.56
N GLU A 246 -22.79 1.87 -12.04
CA GLU A 246 -23.24 3.05 -11.28
C GLU A 246 -24.50 2.82 -10.43
N LYS A 247 -25.19 1.70 -10.60
CA LYS A 247 -26.39 1.41 -9.81
C LYS A 247 -26.04 1.16 -8.35
N GLN A 248 -26.78 1.80 -7.46
CA GLN A 248 -26.64 1.56 -6.03
C GLN A 248 -27.05 0.14 -5.67
N VAL A 249 -26.34 -0.42 -4.69
CA VAL A 249 -26.63 -1.73 -4.12
C VAL A 249 -27.43 -1.52 -2.83
N ASN A 250 -28.53 -2.25 -2.67
CA ASN A 250 -29.28 -2.21 -1.42
C ASN A 250 -28.73 -3.21 -0.39
N ARG A 251 -29.09 -3.02 0.87
CA ARG A 251 -28.62 -3.85 1.99
C ARG A 251 -28.86 -5.34 1.77
N GLY A 252 -30.06 -5.72 1.33
CA GLY A 252 -30.42 -7.12 1.08
C GLY A 252 -29.59 -7.74 -0.05
N GLU A 253 -29.36 -7.01 -1.13
CA GLU A 253 -28.49 -7.44 -2.22
C GLU A 253 -27.07 -7.64 -1.74
N PHE A 254 -26.50 -6.66 -1.00
CA PHE A 254 -25.12 -6.75 -0.51
C PHE A 254 -24.94 -7.95 0.43
N LEU A 255 -25.84 -8.13 1.39
CA LEU A 255 -25.83 -9.31 2.29
C LEU A 255 -25.85 -10.64 1.50
N THR A 256 -26.73 -10.73 0.49
CA THR A 256 -26.83 -11.90 -0.38
C THR A 256 -25.52 -12.16 -1.12
N MET A 257 -24.90 -11.11 -1.66
CA MET A 257 -23.63 -11.20 -2.37
C MET A 257 -22.49 -11.63 -1.44
N VAL A 258 -22.41 -11.12 -0.21
CA VAL A 258 -21.43 -11.55 0.81
C VAL A 258 -21.59 -13.03 1.15
N VAL A 259 -22.81 -13.49 1.45
CA VAL A 259 -23.10 -14.90 1.77
C VAL A 259 -22.67 -15.83 0.62
N LYS A 260 -22.95 -15.45 -0.63
CA LYS A 260 -22.52 -16.20 -1.81
C LYS A 260 -21.01 -16.18 -2.01
N THR A 261 -20.37 -15.02 -1.79
CA THR A 261 -18.92 -14.86 -1.92
C THR A 261 -18.16 -15.78 -0.97
N LEU A 262 -18.63 -15.89 0.26
CA LEU A 262 -18.05 -16.76 1.28
C LEU A 262 -18.52 -18.23 1.16
N SER A 263 -19.37 -18.53 0.18
CA SER A 263 -19.95 -19.88 0.00
C SER A 263 -20.64 -20.43 1.25
N ILE A 264 -21.28 -19.55 2.04
CA ILE A 264 -21.97 -19.95 3.26
C ILE A 264 -23.19 -20.80 2.87
N PRO A 265 -23.37 -21.98 3.49
CA PRO A 265 -24.50 -22.85 3.16
C PRO A 265 -25.84 -22.20 3.41
N VAL A 266 -26.72 -22.22 2.40
CA VAL A 266 -28.05 -21.61 2.45
C VAL A 266 -29.09 -22.74 2.51
N GLU A 267 -29.85 -22.81 3.63
CA GLU A 267 -30.87 -23.76 3.83
C GLU A 267 -32.25 -23.22 3.45
N GLN A 268 -33.11 -24.10 2.92
CA GLN A 268 -34.48 -23.75 2.57
C GLN A 268 -35.37 -23.52 3.81
N GLN A 269 -35.04 -24.14 4.94
CA GLN A 269 -35.75 -23.95 6.18
C GLN A 269 -35.27 -22.70 6.90
N VAL A 270 -36.12 -21.66 6.93
CA VAL A 270 -35.87 -20.38 7.54
C VAL A 270 -36.55 -20.32 8.91
N PRO A 271 -35.85 -19.88 9.99
CA PRO A 271 -36.42 -19.66 11.30
C PRO A 271 -37.66 -18.75 11.27
N ALA A 272 -38.64 -18.99 12.14
CA ALA A 272 -39.90 -18.25 12.14
C ALA A 272 -39.74 -16.75 12.36
N GLU A 273 -38.71 -16.39 13.13
CA GLU A 273 -38.35 -14.99 13.47
C GLU A 273 -37.92 -14.18 12.23
N ILE A 274 -37.33 -14.83 11.23
CA ILE A 274 -36.87 -14.20 9.98
C ILE A 274 -37.97 -14.15 8.92
N ARG A 275 -39.04 -14.93 9.08
CA ARG A 275 -40.07 -15.12 8.04
C ARG A 275 -40.99 -13.92 7.84
N THR A 276 -41.17 -13.04 8.84
CA THR A 276 -42.23 -12.05 8.84
C THR A 276 -41.88 -10.71 8.24
N ASN A 277 -40.63 -10.26 8.35
CA ASN A 277 -40.25 -8.88 8.04
C ASN A 277 -39.35 -8.74 6.80
N LEU A 278 -38.89 -9.83 6.19
CA LEU A 278 -37.96 -9.78 5.05
C LEU A 278 -38.60 -10.29 3.75
N PRO A 279 -38.23 -9.74 2.59
CA PRO A 279 -38.58 -10.26 1.28
C PRO A 279 -38.27 -11.76 1.16
N GLN A 280 -39.14 -12.52 0.50
CA GLN A 280 -39.00 -13.97 0.40
C GLN A 280 -37.64 -14.43 -0.13
N TRP A 281 -37.09 -13.72 -1.13
CA TRP A 281 -35.80 -14.05 -1.74
C TRP A 281 -34.63 -13.86 -0.79
N LEU A 282 -34.71 -12.92 0.16
CA LEU A 282 -33.64 -12.60 1.09
C LEU A 282 -33.59 -13.54 2.31
N ARG A 283 -34.71 -14.08 2.73
CA ARG A 283 -34.86 -14.87 3.96
C ARG A 283 -33.83 -16.00 4.13
N PRO A 284 -33.55 -16.84 3.11
CA PRO A 284 -32.54 -17.90 3.25
C PRO A 284 -31.12 -17.35 3.50
N TYR A 285 -30.77 -16.25 2.84
CA TYR A 285 -29.46 -15.60 2.98
C TYR A 285 -29.30 -14.89 4.32
N ALA A 286 -30.33 -14.18 4.78
CA ALA A 286 -30.35 -13.57 6.12
C ALA A 286 -30.22 -14.64 7.21
N ALA A 287 -30.91 -15.79 7.07
CA ALA A 287 -30.78 -16.91 7.99
C ALA A 287 -29.36 -17.50 7.99
N ALA A 288 -28.73 -17.61 6.83
CA ALA A 288 -27.36 -18.09 6.69
C ALA A 288 -26.37 -17.13 7.36
N ALA A 289 -26.49 -15.83 7.11
CA ALA A 289 -25.66 -14.80 7.71
C ALA A 289 -25.79 -14.76 9.25
N LEU A 290 -27.01 -14.89 9.77
CA LEU A 290 -27.26 -14.93 11.22
C LEU A 290 -26.59 -16.16 11.86
N ARG A 291 -26.75 -17.34 11.27
CA ARG A 291 -26.14 -18.59 11.77
C ARG A 291 -24.62 -18.55 11.76
N SER A 292 -24.04 -17.85 10.80
CA SER A 292 -22.58 -17.69 10.69
C SER A 292 -22.02 -16.58 11.61
N GLY A 293 -22.88 -15.89 12.36
CA GLY A 293 -22.45 -14.81 13.25
C GLY A 293 -22.12 -13.49 12.53
N LEU A 294 -22.22 -13.41 11.20
CA LEU A 294 -21.83 -12.23 10.42
C LEU A 294 -22.60 -10.96 10.75
N THR A 295 -23.81 -11.09 11.29
CA THR A 295 -24.65 -9.94 11.63
C THR A 295 -24.56 -9.57 13.12
N ALA A 296 -23.84 -10.35 13.92
CA ALA A 296 -23.75 -10.13 15.36
C ALA A 296 -23.09 -8.79 15.68
N GLY A 297 -23.77 -7.96 16.52
CA GLY A 297 -23.23 -6.65 16.91
C GLY A 297 -23.20 -5.57 15.84
N THR A 298 -23.79 -5.83 14.66
CA THR A 298 -23.82 -4.88 13.55
C THR A 298 -25.23 -4.33 13.32
N VAL A 299 -25.37 -3.28 12.50
CA VAL A 299 -26.66 -2.73 12.03
C VAL A 299 -27.49 -3.72 11.21
N TRP A 300 -26.92 -4.87 10.86
CA TRP A 300 -27.57 -5.96 10.15
C TRP A 300 -28.41 -6.89 11.07
N GLN A 301 -28.35 -6.64 12.39
CA GLN A 301 -29.19 -7.32 13.38
C GLN A 301 -30.52 -6.58 13.58
N GLY A 302 -31.62 -7.30 13.70
CA GLY A 302 -32.92 -6.73 13.98
C GLY A 302 -33.70 -6.23 12.76
N ASP A 303 -34.49 -5.19 12.95
CA ASP A 303 -35.28 -4.56 11.89
C ASP A 303 -34.40 -3.65 11.03
N PHE A 304 -33.88 -4.17 9.94
CA PHE A 304 -33.25 -3.32 8.93
C PHE A 304 -34.10 -3.26 7.66
N ASP A 305 -34.11 -2.11 6.98
CA ASP A 305 -34.73 -2.00 5.68
C ASP A 305 -33.83 -2.63 4.61
N PRO A 306 -34.20 -3.81 4.05
CA PRO A 306 -33.37 -4.50 3.06
C PRO A 306 -33.31 -3.80 1.71
N LEU A 307 -34.23 -2.86 1.43
CA LEU A 307 -34.31 -2.12 0.17
C LEU A 307 -33.57 -0.78 0.22
N ALA A 308 -33.19 -0.30 1.41
CA ALA A 308 -32.40 0.91 1.52
C ALA A 308 -30.99 0.70 0.94
N PRO A 309 -30.39 1.72 0.30
CA PRO A 309 -29.01 1.66 -0.16
C PRO A 309 -28.04 1.33 0.99
N VAL A 310 -27.07 0.47 0.75
CA VAL A 310 -26.04 0.17 1.75
C VAL A 310 -25.00 1.29 1.80
N SER A 311 -24.71 1.80 2.98
CA SER A 311 -23.67 2.82 3.18
C SER A 311 -22.27 2.17 3.26
N THR A 312 -21.23 3.01 3.06
CA THR A 312 -19.84 2.60 3.21
C THR A 312 -19.57 2.02 4.60
N GLN A 313 -20.06 2.65 5.66
CA GLN A 313 -19.88 2.19 7.04
C GLN A 313 -20.56 0.84 7.33
N GLU A 314 -21.79 0.67 6.81
CA GLU A 314 -22.51 -0.59 6.95
C GLU A 314 -21.83 -1.74 6.23
N ALA A 315 -21.34 -1.48 5.01
CA ALA A 315 -20.57 -2.47 4.27
C ALA A 315 -19.27 -2.81 4.99
N ALA A 316 -18.56 -1.79 5.50
CA ALA A 316 -17.34 -1.99 6.27
C ALA A 316 -17.58 -2.85 7.52
N ALA A 317 -18.62 -2.59 8.28
CA ALA A 317 -18.97 -3.38 9.47
C ALA A 317 -19.20 -4.86 9.13
N LEU A 318 -19.91 -5.14 8.02
CA LEU A 318 -20.14 -6.52 7.58
C LEU A 318 -18.86 -7.21 7.10
N LEU A 319 -18.02 -6.50 6.34
CA LEU A 319 -16.75 -7.03 5.84
C LEU A 319 -15.74 -7.27 6.97
N CYS A 320 -15.67 -6.39 7.97
CA CYS A 320 -14.87 -6.60 9.17
C CYS A 320 -15.31 -7.86 9.93
N ALA A 321 -16.62 -8.06 10.10
CA ALA A 321 -17.15 -9.28 10.71
C ALA A 321 -16.80 -10.55 9.91
N CYS A 322 -16.71 -10.46 8.57
CA CYS A 322 -16.29 -11.57 7.72
C CYS A 322 -14.80 -11.93 7.87
N LEU A 323 -13.98 -10.99 8.33
CA LEU A 323 -12.52 -11.10 8.40
C LEU A 323 -12.01 -11.15 9.85
N ASP A 324 -12.90 -11.21 10.84
CA ASP A 324 -12.59 -11.15 12.26
C ASP A 324 -11.71 -9.93 12.64
N LEU A 325 -11.97 -8.79 11.99
CA LEU A 325 -11.29 -7.53 12.28
C LEU A 325 -12.05 -6.75 13.35
N GLU A 326 -11.38 -6.45 14.46
CA GLU A 326 -11.94 -5.70 15.58
C GLU A 326 -11.40 -4.26 15.61
N GLY A 327 -12.27 -3.27 15.79
CA GLY A 327 -11.92 -1.85 15.94
C GLY A 327 -13.11 -0.92 15.75
N GLU A 328 -12.96 0.34 16.14
CA GLU A 328 -14.04 1.33 16.09
C GLU A 328 -14.31 1.85 14.67
N ASP A 329 -13.28 1.91 13.81
CA ASP A 329 -13.37 2.42 12.43
C ASP A 329 -13.09 1.31 11.42
N GLY A 330 -14.15 0.62 11.01
CA GLY A 330 -14.08 -0.47 10.04
C GLY A 330 -13.60 -0.04 8.66
N VAL A 331 -13.91 1.19 8.22
CA VAL A 331 -13.46 1.71 6.92
C VAL A 331 -11.94 1.85 6.93
N LYS A 332 -11.39 2.42 8.00
CA LYS A 332 -9.94 2.56 8.17
C LYS A 332 -9.23 1.21 8.21
N LEU A 333 -9.74 0.26 8.99
CA LEU A 333 -9.18 -1.10 9.09
C LEU A 333 -9.13 -1.80 7.73
N LEU A 334 -10.20 -1.71 6.95
CA LEU A 334 -10.25 -2.31 5.62
C LEU A 334 -9.34 -1.58 4.62
N THR A 335 -9.21 -0.25 4.72
CA THR A 335 -8.27 0.51 3.88
C THR A 335 -6.82 0.11 4.18
N GLU A 336 -6.46 -0.03 5.45
CA GLU A 336 -5.14 -0.55 5.88
C GLU A 336 -4.89 -1.99 5.40
N ALA A 337 -5.95 -2.80 5.30
CA ALA A 337 -5.91 -4.14 4.70
C ALA A 337 -5.99 -4.14 3.16
N ALA A 338 -5.82 -2.98 2.52
CA ALA A 338 -5.85 -2.76 1.07
C ALA A 338 -7.18 -3.16 0.40
N PHE A 339 -8.31 -2.97 1.08
CA PHE A 339 -9.63 -3.02 0.44
C PHE A 339 -9.90 -1.66 -0.24
N PRO A 340 -10.50 -1.65 -1.44
CA PRO A 340 -10.82 -0.42 -2.16
C PRO A 340 -12.10 0.24 -1.59
N MET A 341 -12.04 0.66 -0.31
CA MET A 341 -13.16 1.31 0.36
C MET A 341 -13.35 2.72 -0.16
N PRO A 342 -14.60 3.13 -0.51
CA PRO A 342 -14.91 4.53 -0.75
C PRO A 342 -14.84 5.31 0.56
N GLU A 343 -14.52 6.61 0.48
CA GLU A 343 -14.42 7.45 1.68
C GLU A 343 -15.76 7.59 2.40
N GLU A 344 -16.82 7.91 1.66
CA GLU A 344 -18.17 8.10 2.18
C GLU A 344 -19.24 7.75 1.13
N GLY A 345 -20.50 7.63 1.57
CA GLY A 345 -21.65 7.49 0.69
C GLY A 345 -22.28 6.11 0.70
N THR A 346 -22.85 5.71 -0.42
CA THR A 346 -23.51 4.42 -0.64
C THR A 346 -22.77 3.64 -1.72
N LEU A 347 -22.74 2.31 -1.59
CA LEU A 347 -22.04 1.45 -2.54
C LEU A 347 -22.76 1.38 -3.88
N THR A 348 -21.99 1.55 -4.96
CA THR A 348 -22.41 1.16 -6.30
C THR A 348 -22.12 -0.32 -6.56
N ARG A 349 -22.66 -0.89 -7.64
CA ARG A 349 -22.34 -2.25 -8.05
C ARG A 349 -20.85 -2.44 -8.38
N GLU A 350 -20.22 -1.41 -8.97
CA GLU A 350 -18.79 -1.38 -9.23
C GLU A 350 -17.99 -1.54 -7.94
N THR A 351 -18.24 -0.67 -6.96
CA THR A 351 -17.57 -0.72 -5.66
C THR A 351 -17.81 -2.06 -4.96
N ALA A 352 -19.08 -2.52 -4.92
CA ALA A 352 -19.43 -3.79 -4.30
C ALA A 352 -18.71 -4.98 -4.95
N ALA A 353 -18.60 -5.02 -6.28
CA ALA A 353 -17.90 -6.09 -7.00
C ALA A 353 -16.42 -6.15 -6.62
N ASN A 354 -15.75 -5.00 -6.57
CA ASN A 354 -14.34 -4.93 -6.21
C ASN A 354 -14.09 -5.32 -4.74
N LEU A 355 -14.94 -4.88 -3.83
CA LEU A 355 -14.87 -5.25 -2.41
C LEU A 355 -15.10 -6.76 -2.20
N LEU A 356 -16.09 -7.34 -2.87
CA LEU A 356 -16.42 -8.75 -2.75
C LEU A 356 -15.34 -9.65 -3.35
N TYR A 357 -14.71 -9.22 -4.43
CA TYR A 357 -13.56 -9.95 -4.99
C TYR A 357 -12.37 -9.93 -4.02
N LYS A 358 -12.10 -8.79 -3.40
CA LYS A 358 -11.05 -8.70 -2.37
C LYS A 358 -11.36 -9.56 -1.14
N LEU A 359 -12.63 -9.59 -0.69
CA LEU A 359 -13.09 -10.50 0.36
C LEU A 359 -12.85 -11.97 -0.01
N HIS A 360 -13.19 -12.34 -1.23
CA HIS A 360 -12.96 -13.71 -1.73
C HIS A 360 -11.47 -14.10 -1.74
N GLN A 361 -10.60 -13.17 -2.09
CA GLN A 361 -9.14 -13.41 -2.02
C GLN A 361 -8.66 -13.57 -0.58
N ALA A 362 -9.13 -12.71 0.34
CA ALA A 362 -8.75 -12.75 1.74
C ALA A 362 -9.25 -14.01 2.47
N ALA A 363 -10.47 -14.48 2.14
CA ALA A 363 -11.07 -15.68 2.74
C ALA A 363 -10.48 -17.02 2.25
N LYS A 364 -9.65 -17.02 1.19
CA LYS A 364 -8.95 -18.21 0.68
C LYS A 364 -7.60 -18.46 1.34
N VAL A 365 -7.12 -17.53 2.17
CA VAL A 365 -5.86 -17.65 2.92
C VAL A 365 -6.13 -18.29 4.27
#